data_589720a3f6586014424f270a8176f6ae
#
_entry.id   589720a3f6586014424f270a8176f6ae
#
_cell.length_a   1.000
_cell.length_b   1.000
_cell.length_c   1.000
_cell.angle_alpha   90.00
_cell.angle_beta   90.00
_cell.angle_gamma   90.00
#
_symmetry.space_group_name_H-M   'P 1'
#
loop_
_entity.id
_entity.type
_entity.pdbx_description
1 polymer ?
#
loop_
_entity_poly.entity_id
_entity_poly.type
_entity_poly.pdbx_seq_one_letter_code
_entity_poly.pdbx_strand_id
1 'polypeptide(L)'
;MSVFIAQQVTRSHTIHLPATSHKVFPLFSPLGEKHWAQDWNPEMLYPASGVAQVGTVFTTQHANKQTRIWTIIAYAREQAQVSYLNVLPDSHVSRIEISCEAEGMQATLACITYTLTALTPQGNTYLDGFTQEYYLAYISSWETAITYYLLHGHLLSHAE
;
A
#
# COMPACT_ATOMS: atom_id res chain seq x y z
N MET A 1 -37.10 5.92 2.13
CA MET A 1 -35.93 5.06 2.42
C MET A 1 -34.95 5.17 1.28
N SER A 2 -33.75 5.67 1.54
CA SER A 2 -32.72 5.76 0.50
C SER A 2 -32.02 4.41 0.36
N VAL A 3 -31.81 4.00 -0.89
CA VAL A 3 -31.06 2.79 -1.20
C VAL A 3 -29.57 3.15 -1.22
N PHE A 4 -28.75 2.36 -0.53
CA PHE A 4 -27.31 2.53 -0.57
C PHE A 4 -26.80 2.18 -1.99
N ILE A 5 -26.03 3.09 -2.56
CA ILE A 5 -25.35 2.87 -3.84
C ILE A 5 -23.87 3.09 -3.60
N ALA A 6 -23.07 2.02 -3.76
CA ALA A 6 -21.64 2.07 -3.51
C ALA A 6 -20.94 2.95 -4.56
N GLN A 7 -20.12 3.88 -4.07
CA GLN A 7 -19.18 4.62 -4.90
C GLN A 7 -17.89 3.82 -5.07
N GLN A 8 -17.18 4.10 -6.16
CA GLN A 8 -15.86 3.53 -6.40
C GLN A 8 -14.98 4.63 -6.97
N VAL A 9 -13.75 4.73 -6.47
CA VAL A 9 -12.77 5.68 -6.97
C VAL A 9 -11.45 4.96 -7.26
N THR A 10 -10.75 5.42 -8.30
CA THR A 10 -9.43 4.91 -8.66
C THR A 10 -8.46 6.08 -8.72
N ARG A 11 -7.31 5.92 -8.06
CA ARG A 11 -6.23 6.92 -8.05
C ARG A 11 -4.93 6.22 -8.40
N SER A 12 -4.06 6.91 -9.13
CA SER A 12 -2.77 6.35 -9.54
C SER A 12 -1.70 7.43 -9.48
N HIS A 13 -0.48 7.03 -9.11
CA HIS A 13 0.67 7.93 -9.09
C HIS A 13 1.93 7.10 -9.21
N THR A 14 2.93 7.66 -9.91
CA THR A 14 4.23 7.03 -10.10
C THR A 14 5.28 7.81 -9.33
N ILE A 15 6.06 7.11 -8.52
CA ILE A 15 7.16 7.69 -7.74
C ILE A 15 8.50 7.19 -8.26
N HIS A 16 9.52 7.99 -8.06
CA HIS A 16 10.88 7.72 -8.49
C HIS A 16 11.74 7.35 -7.28
N LEU A 17 12.40 6.19 -7.33
CA LEU A 17 13.17 5.67 -6.20
C LEU A 17 14.62 5.41 -6.63
N PRO A 18 15.62 5.86 -5.84
CA PRO A 18 17.03 5.83 -6.23
C PRO A 18 17.72 4.49 -5.94
N ALA A 19 17.15 3.41 -6.43
CA ALA A 19 17.73 2.06 -6.32
C ALA A 19 17.15 1.17 -7.41
N THR A 20 17.80 0.03 -7.66
CA THR A 20 17.32 -0.94 -8.65
C THR A 20 16.00 -1.57 -8.21
N SER A 21 15.22 -2.06 -9.16
CA SER A 21 13.95 -2.72 -8.85
C SER A 21 14.15 -3.95 -7.97
N HIS A 22 15.30 -4.61 -8.07
CA HIS A 22 15.64 -5.75 -7.22
C HIS A 22 15.70 -5.36 -5.73
N LYS A 23 16.14 -4.13 -5.42
CA LYS A 23 16.18 -3.60 -4.05
C LYS A 23 14.86 -2.97 -3.64
N VAL A 24 14.16 -2.34 -4.59
CA VAL A 24 12.94 -1.58 -4.30
C VAL A 24 11.72 -2.47 -4.12
N PHE A 25 11.53 -3.43 -5.02
CA PHE A 25 10.31 -4.23 -5.01
C PHE A 25 10.05 -4.92 -3.67
N PRO A 26 11.06 -5.54 -3.00
CA PRO A 26 10.83 -6.18 -1.70
C PRO A 26 10.34 -5.22 -0.61
N LEU A 27 10.55 -3.91 -0.77
CA LEU A 27 10.10 -2.91 0.20
C LEU A 27 8.58 -2.75 0.19
N PHE A 28 7.90 -3.25 -0.84
CA PHE A 28 6.44 -3.22 -0.94
C PHE A 28 5.79 -4.52 -0.45
N SER A 29 6.56 -5.42 0.16
CA SER A 29 6.00 -6.60 0.83
C SER A 29 5.53 -6.23 2.24
N PRO A 30 4.66 -7.04 2.88
CA PRO A 30 4.21 -6.72 4.24
C PRO A 30 5.35 -6.53 5.23
N LEU A 31 6.37 -7.38 5.19
CA LEU A 31 7.52 -7.24 6.08
C LEU A 31 8.49 -6.18 5.59
N GLY A 32 8.60 -6.00 4.26
CA GLY A 32 9.47 -4.98 3.68
C GLY A 32 9.04 -3.55 4.05
N GLU A 33 7.74 -3.32 4.17
CA GLU A 33 7.22 -2.01 4.53
C GLU A 33 7.62 -1.58 5.95
N LYS A 34 7.97 -2.53 6.81
CA LYS A 34 8.44 -2.22 8.17
C LYS A 34 9.74 -1.42 8.15
N HIS A 35 10.51 -1.48 7.07
CA HIS A 35 11.77 -0.76 6.97
C HIS A 35 11.60 0.75 6.73
N TRP A 36 10.46 1.15 6.16
CA TRP A 36 10.28 2.57 5.79
C TRP A 36 8.95 3.16 6.21
N ALA A 37 7.91 2.33 6.45
CA ALA A 37 6.58 2.84 6.79
C ALA A 37 6.44 2.93 8.31
N GLN A 38 6.37 4.17 8.81
CA GLN A 38 6.20 4.40 10.24
C GLN A 38 4.85 3.86 10.71
N ASP A 39 4.83 3.29 11.91
CA ASP A 39 3.63 2.71 12.53
C ASP A 39 3.04 1.52 11.77
N TRP A 40 3.76 0.99 10.78
CA TRP A 40 3.35 -0.21 10.08
C TRP A 40 3.67 -1.43 10.91
N ASN A 41 2.64 -2.13 11.38
CA ASN A 41 2.83 -3.30 12.24
C ASN A 41 1.84 -4.41 11.85
N PRO A 42 2.11 -5.13 10.76
CA PRO A 42 1.21 -6.19 10.32
C PRO A 42 1.33 -7.43 11.21
N GLU A 43 0.18 -8.04 11.49
CA GLU A 43 0.13 -9.35 12.12
C GLU A 43 -0.02 -10.38 11.02
N MET A 44 1.04 -11.16 10.76
CA MET A 44 1.05 -12.16 9.70
C MET A 44 0.29 -13.40 10.14
N LEU A 45 -0.76 -13.76 9.40
CA LEU A 45 -1.58 -14.92 9.70
C LEU A 45 -1.18 -16.12 8.85
N TYR A 46 -0.90 -15.90 7.56
CA TYR A 46 -0.49 -16.96 6.64
C TYR A 46 0.31 -16.38 5.48
N PRO A 47 1.45 -16.97 5.10
CA PRO A 47 2.15 -18.00 5.88
C PRO A 47 2.76 -17.40 7.15
N ALA A 48 3.04 -18.24 8.14
CA ALA A 48 3.60 -17.79 9.41
C ALA A 48 4.96 -17.09 9.23
N SER A 49 5.70 -17.44 8.19
CA SER A 49 6.98 -16.81 7.87
C SER A 49 6.84 -15.35 7.42
N GLY A 50 5.65 -14.93 6.98
CA GLY A 50 5.42 -13.60 6.46
C GLY A 50 5.89 -13.39 5.02
N VAL A 51 6.26 -14.46 4.32
CA VAL A 51 6.73 -14.34 2.94
C VAL A 51 5.59 -13.84 2.04
N ALA A 52 5.93 -12.96 1.09
CA ALA A 52 4.96 -12.42 0.14
C ALA A 52 4.70 -13.43 -0.97
N GLN A 53 3.45 -13.81 -1.15
CA GLN A 53 2.98 -14.72 -2.20
C GLN A 53 1.47 -14.57 -2.35
N VAL A 54 0.91 -15.08 -3.43
CA VAL A 54 -0.54 -15.13 -3.58
C VAL A 54 -1.12 -15.94 -2.43
N GLY A 55 -2.13 -15.38 -1.76
CA GLY A 55 -2.76 -16.03 -0.61
C GLY A 55 -2.18 -15.64 0.75
N THR A 56 -1.13 -14.82 0.78
CA THR A 56 -0.65 -14.23 2.03
C THR A 56 -1.78 -13.43 2.67
N VAL A 57 -2.03 -13.65 3.96
CA VAL A 57 -3.08 -12.95 4.71
C VAL A 57 -2.47 -12.37 5.98
N PHE A 58 -2.82 -11.13 6.27
CA PHE A 58 -2.37 -10.44 7.48
C PHE A 58 -3.39 -9.37 7.87
N THR A 59 -3.24 -8.84 9.08
CA THR A 59 -4.12 -7.78 9.58
C THR A 59 -3.28 -6.61 10.07
N THR A 60 -3.89 -5.42 10.03
CA THR A 60 -3.34 -4.23 10.67
C THR A 60 -4.41 -3.58 11.52
N GLN A 61 -3.97 -2.90 12.58
CA GLN A 61 -4.88 -2.21 13.50
C GLN A 61 -4.86 -0.73 13.22
N HIS A 62 -6.04 -0.11 13.25
CA HIS A 62 -6.18 1.33 13.14
C HIS A 62 -6.34 1.97 14.52
N ALA A 63 -6.21 3.31 14.58
CA ALA A 63 -6.27 4.06 15.82
C ALA A 63 -7.56 3.82 16.62
N ASN A 64 -8.66 3.49 15.95
CA ASN A 64 -9.96 3.22 16.57
C ASN A 64 -10.16 1.74 16.91
N LYS A 65 -9.09 0.98 16.97
CA LYS A 65 -9.12 -0.48 17.18
C LYS A 65 -9.84 -1.24 16.06
N GLN A 66 -10.07 -0.59 14.92
CA GLN A 66 -10.60 -1.27 13.74
C GLN A 66 -9.50 -2.12 13.11
N THR A 67 -9.88 -3.33 12.70
CA THR A 67 -8.95 -4.25 12.06
C THR A 67 -9.16 -4.20 10.56
N ARG A 68 -8.07 -3.95 9.82
CA ARG A 68 -8.05 -4.06 8.37
C ARG A 68 -7.51 -5.43 8.00
N ILE A 69 -8.22 -6.13 7.13
CA ILE A 69 -7.87 -7.48 6.70
C ILE A 69 -7.25 -7.40 5.31
N TRP A 70 -6.04 -7.97 5.15
CA TRP A 70 -5.26 -7.89 3.91
C TRP A 70 -5.01 -9.26 3.33
N THR A 71 -5.02 -9.35 1.99
CA THR A 71 -4.53 -10.53 1.27
C THR A 71 -3.81 -10.10 0.01
N ILE A 72 -2.79 -10.86 -0.37
CA ILE A 72 -2.11 -10.68 -1.66
C ILE A 72 -2.88 -11.50 -2.69
N ILE A 73 -3.40 -10.83 -3.72
CA ILE A 73 -4.23 -11.46 -4.76
C ILE A 73 -3.47 -11.70 -6.06
N ALA A 74 -2.34 -11.04 -6.25
CA ALA A 74 -1.46 -11.27 -7.40
C ALA A 74 -0.03 -10.97 -6.98
N TYR A 75 0.90 -11.78 -7.45
CA TYR A 75 2.32 -11.60 -7.12
C TYR A 75 3.16 -12.15 -8.27
N ALA A 76 3.93 -11.28 -8.91
CA ALA A 76 4.81 -11.64 -10.01
C ALA A 76 6.20 -11.06 -9.73
N ARG A 77 7.02 -11.83 -9.01
CA ARG A 77 8.32 -11.37 -8.52
C ARG A 77 9.25 -10.90 -9.64
N GLU A 78 9.30 -11.65 -10.74
CA GLU A 78 10.21 -11.33 -11.84
C GLU A 78 9.80 -10.08 -12.59
N GLN A 79 8.50 -9.81 -12.66
CA GLN A 79 7.95 -8.60 -13.25
C GLN A 79 7.88 -7.45 -12.24
N ALA A 80 8.22 -7.71 -10.98
CA ALA A 80 8.16 -6.73 -9.89
C ALA A 80 6.77 -6.11 -9.74
N GLN A 81 5.76 -6.98 -9.67
CA GLN A 81 4.35 -6.58 -9.54
C GLN A 81 3.70 -7.32 -8.37
N VAL A 82 2.92 -6.58 -7.59
CA VAL A 82 2.13 -7.16 -6.50
C VAL A 82 0.79 -6.43 -6.43
N SER A 83 -0.28 -7.20 -6.13
CA SER A 83 -1.60 -6.62 -5.90
C SER A 83 -2.13 -7.12 -4.57
N TYR A 84 -2.62 -6.18 -3.78
CA TYR A 84 -3.25 -6.42 -2.49
C TYR A 84 -4.74 -6.16 -2.59
N LEU A 85 -5.50 -6.89 -1.80
CA LEU A 85 -6.87 -6.54 -1.47
C LEU A 85 -6.93 -6.35 0.03
N ASN A 86 -7.54 -5.27 0.49
CA ASN A 86 -7.81 -5.15 1.91
C ASN A 86 -9.24 -4.70 2.15
N VAL A 87 -9.76 -5.06 3.30
CA VAL A 87 -11.11 -4.72 3.72
C VAL A 87 -11.04 -4.04 5.08
N LEU A 88 -11.62 -2.84 5.15
CA LEU A 88 -11.95 -2.22 6.42
C LEU A 88 -13.44 -2.45 6.61
N PRO A 89 -13.83 -3.41 7.50
CA PRO A 89 -15.25 -3.75 7.67
C PRO A 89 -16.10 -2.52 7.95
N ASP A 90 -17.30 -2.50 7.40
CA ASP A 90 -18.27 -1.41 7.53
C ASP A 90 -17.83 -0.09 6.88
N SER A 91 -16.76 -0.11 6.11
CA SER A 91 -16.29 1.06 5.38
C SER A 91 -16.08 0.78 3.89
N HIS A 92 -14.97 0.17 3.53
CA HIS A 92 -14.63 0.01 2.12
C HIS A 92 -13.67 -1.13 1.87
N VAL A 93 -13.58 -1.54 0.61
CA VAL A 93 -12.57 -2.46 0.08
C VAL A 93 -11.56 -1.65 -0.70
N SER A 94 -10.27 -1.93 -0.53
CA SER A 94 -9.20 -1.32 -1.31
C SER A 94 -8.45 -2.38 -2.09
N ARG A 95 -8.30 -2.16 -3.39
CA ARG A 95 -7.37 -2.93 -4.20
C ARG A 95 -6.17 -2.03 -4.48
N ILE A 96 -4.96 -2.54 -4.17
CA ILE A 96 -3.73 -1.78 -4.31
C ILE A 96 -2.84 -2.54 -5.27
N GLU A 97 -2.49 -1.91 -6.39
CA GLU A 97 -1.64 -2.51 -7.41
C GLU A 97 -0.34 -1.73 -7.47
N ILE A 98 0.79 -2.43 -7.32
CA ILE A 98 2.11 -1.83 -7.32
C ILE A 98 2.93 -2.51 -8.41
N SER A 99 3.50 -1.69 -9.29
CA SER A 99 4.33 -2.16 -10.40
C SER A 99 5.62 -1.36 -10.42
N CYS A 100 6.75 -2.05 -10.38
CA CYS A 100 8.07 -1.42 -10.41
C CYS A 100 8.72 -1.66 -11.77
N GLU A 101 9.23 -0.59 -12.37
CA GLU A 101 9.90 -0.63 -13.67
C GLU A 101 11.26 0.04 -13.54
N ALA A 102 12.27 -0.60 -14.13
CA ALA A 102 13.62 -0.01 -14.10
C ALA A 102 13.66 1.30 -14.89
N GLU A 103 14.28 2.32 -14.29
CA GLU A 103 14.60 3.58 -14.97
C GLU A 103 16.11 3.71 -15.01
N GLY A 104 16.69 3.30 -16.13
CA GLY A 104 18.14 3.20 -16.21
C GLY A 104 18.66 2.07 -15.33
N MET A 105 19.93 2.18 -14.93
CA MET A 105 20.63 1.11 -14.22
C MET A 105 20.55 1.22 -12.69
N GLN A 106 20.11 2.35 -12.15
CA GLN A 106 20.18 2.59 -10.70
C GLN A 106 18.94 3.25 -10.12
N ALA A 107 17.86 3.24 -10.85
CA ALA A 107 16.61 3.85 -10.38
C ALA A 107 15.41 3.00 -10.77
N THR A 108 14.30 3.24 -10.09
CA THR A 108 13.05 2.51 -10.31
C THR A 108 11.91 3.49 -10.31
N LEU A 109 10.98 3.30 -11.25
CA LEU A 109 9.68 3.94 -11.22
C LEU A 109 8.69 2.95 -10.60
N ALA A 110 8.03 3.34 -9.52
CA ALA A 110 6.99 2.54 -8.90
C ALA A 110 5.65 3.21 -9.14
N CYS A 111 4.76 2.51 -9.83
CA CYS A 111 3.40 2.97 -10.07
C CYS A 111 2.48 2.32 -9.05
N ILE A 112 1.78 3.13 -8.29
CA ILE A 112 0.87 2.67 -7.25
C ILE A 112 -0.54 3.12 -7.59
N THR A 113 -1.45 2.15 -7.71
CA THR A 113 -2.85 2.40 -8.05
C THR A 113 -3.75 1.86 -6.94
N TYR A 114 -4.61 2.72 -6.40
CA TYR A 114 -5.63 2.35 -5.42
C TYR A 114 -6.99 2.41 -6.07
N THR A 115 -7.77 1.35 -5.89
CA THR A 115 -9.19 1.33 -6.27
C THR A 115 -9.98 1.04 -5.00
N LEU A 116 -10.77 2.02 -4.55
CA LEU A 116 -11.57 1.91 -3.34
C LEU A 116 -13.04 1.78 -3.71
N THR A 117 -13.71 0.82 -3.09
CA THR A 117 -15.15 0.59 -3.28
C THR A 117 -15.82 0.64 -1.91
N ALA A 118 -16.82 1.50 -1.76
CA ALA A 118 -17.53 1.65 -0.49
C ALA A 118 -18.42 0.42 -0.22
N LEU A 119 -18.51 0.05 1.06
CA LEU A 119 -19.40 -1.03 1.53
C LEU A 119 -20.64 -0.49 2.24
N THR A 120 -20.59 0.78 2.66
CA THR A 120 -21.62 1.41 3.48
C THR A 120 -21.72 2.90 3.12
N PRO A 121 -22.76 3.61 3.58
CA PRO A 121 -22.80 5.06 3.43
C PRO A 121 -21.58 5.76 4.04
N GLN A 122 -21.06 5.27 5.16
CA GLN A 122 -19.85 5.79 5.77
C GLN A 122 -18.64 5.58 4.86
N GLY A 123 -18.61 4.47 4.14
CA GLY A 123 -17.59 4.20 3.13
C GLY A 123 -17.63 5.21 2.00
N ASN A 124 -18.83 5.59 1.53
CA ASN A 124 -18.96 6.63 0.51
C ASN A 124 -18.38 7.95 1.01
N THR A 125 -18.64 8.30 2.27
CA THR A 125 -18.07 9.51 2.88
C THR A 125 -16.55 9.45 2.93
N TYR A 126 -15.99 8.29 3.27
CA TYR A 126 -14.54 8.09 3.26
C TYR A 126 -13.98 8.32 1.85
N LEU A 127 -14.62 7.76 0.83
CA LEU A 127 -14.17 7.89 -0.55
C LEU A 127 -14.24 9.35 -1.04
N ASP A 128 -15.21 10.13 -0.56
CA ASP A 128 -15.31 11.55 -0.90
C ASP A 128 -14.05 12.31 -0.48
N GLY A 129 -13.41 11.91 0.61
CA GLY A 129 -12.17 12.51 1.09
C GLY A 129 -10.92 11.95 0.43
N PHE A 130 -11.04 10.85 -0.31
CA PHE A 130 -9.91 10.21 -0.99
C PHE A 130 -9.74 10.84 -2.38
N THR A 131 -9.44 12.14 -2.38
CA THR A 131 -9.28 12.94 -3.59
C THR A 131 -7.95 12.64 -4.27
N GLN A 132 -7.82 13.05 -5.54
CA GLN A 132 -6.55 12.92 -6.24
C GLN A 132 -5.45 13.71 -5.52
N GLU A 133 -5.78 14.89 -5.01
CA GLU A 133 -4.82 15.73 -4.27
C GLU A 133 -4.36 15.04 -2.99
N TYR A 134 -5.29 14.48 -2.21
CA TYR A 134 -4.95 13.71 -1.02
C TYR A 134 -4.06 12.51 -1.38
N TYR A 135 -4.43 11.78 -2.44
CA TYR A 135 -3.70 10.60 -2.86
C TYR A 135 -2.26 10.94 -3.28
N LEU A 136 -2.09 12.02 -4.05
CA LEU A 136 -0.75 12.45 -4.46
C LEU A 136 0.14 12.74 -3.26
N ALA A 137 -0.39 13.45 -2.26
CA ALA A 137 0.36 13.75 -1.04
C ALA A 137 0.71 12.47 -0.28
N TYR A 138 -0.24 11.54 -0.21
CA TYR A 138 -0.06 10.27 0.50
C TYR A 138 1.06 9.43 -0.15
N ILE A 139 1.00 9.22 -1.46
CA ILE A 139 2.00 8.40 -2.15
C ILE A 139 3.35 9.13 -2.25
N SER A 140 3.35 10.47 -2.35
CA SER A 140 4.60 11.23 -2.30
C SER A 140 5.30 11.08 -0.95
N SER A 141 4.54 10.87 0.13
CA SER A 141 5.15 10.57 1.44
C SER A 141 5.87 9.23 1.44
N TRP A 142 5.38 8.26 0.65
CA TRP A 142 6.09 6.98 0.46
C TRP A 142 7.44 7.21 -0.25
N GLU A 143 7.43 8.04 -1.29
CA GLU A 143 8.67 8.36 -2.02
C GLU A 143 9.71 8.94 -1.07
N THR A 144 9.31 9.87 -0.22
CA THR A 144 10.20 10.47 0.77
C THR A 144 10.71 9.42 1.78
N ALA A 145 9.83 8.60 2.30
CA ALA A 145 10.17 7.62 3.33
C ALA A 145 11.05 6.50 2.79
N ILE A 146 10.74 5.98 1.60
CA ILE A 146 11.53 4.92 0.96
C ILE A 146 12.90 5.46 0.56
N THR A 147 12.95 6.65 -0.04
CA THR A 147 14.22 7.28 -0.42
C THR A 147 15.11 7.47 0.81
N TYR A 148 14.54 7.93 1.91
CA TYR A 148 15.29 8.08 3.16
C TYR A 148 15.88 6.74 3.62
N TYR A 149 15.06 5.69 3.64
CA TYR A 149 15.54 4.35 4.01
C TYR A 149 16.65 3.87 3.09
N LEU A 150 16.50 4.07 1.78
CA LEU A 150 17.52 3.62 0.82
C LEU A 150 18.85 4.33 1.01
N LEU A 151 18.82 5.60 1.45
CA LEU A 151 20.03 6.40 1.66
C LEU A 151 20.64 6.20 3.05
N HIS A 152 19.85 5.90 4.06
CA HIS A 152 20.30 5.90 5.46
C HIS A 152 20.24 4.52 6.13
N GLY A 153 19.51 3.56 5.55
CA GLY A 153 19.43 2.21 6.09
C GLY A 153 18.52 2.05 7.29
N HIS A 154 17.76 3.09 7.64
CA HIS A 154 16.81 3.03 8.74
C HIS A 154 15.60 3.91 8.47
N LEU A 155 14.57 3.74 9.28
CA LEU A 155 13.29 4.41 9.16
C LEU A 155 13.41 5.92 9.40
N LEU A 156 12.71 6.72 8.57
CA LEU A 156 12.54 8.16 8.82
C LEU A 156 11.59 8.34 10.00
N SER A 157 12.07 9.03 11.03
CA SER A 157 11.29 9.31 12.23
C SER A 157 10.70 10.72 12.18
N HIS A 158 9.46 10.88 12.64
CA HIS A 158 8.85 12.22 12.75
C HIS A 158 9.52 13.10 13.78
N ALA A 159 10.37 12.54 14.64
CA ALA A 159 11.10 13.29 15.63
C ALA A 159 12.37 13.97 15.08
N GLU A 160 12.72 13.70 13.83
CA GLU A 160 13.92 14.26 13.17
C GLU A 160 13.59 15.45 12.30
#